data_0c38a64a366e597142bba07e0ee68845
#
_entry.id   0c38a64a366e597142bba07e0ee68845
#
_cell.length_a   1.000
_cell.length_b   1.000
_cell.length_c   1.000
_cell.angle_alpha   90.00
_cell.angle_beta   90.00
_cell.angle_gamma   90.00
#
_symmetry.space_group_name_H-M   'P 1'
#
loop_
_entity.id
_entity.type
_entity.pdbx_description
1 polymer ?
#
loop_
_entity_poly.entity_id
_entity_poly.type
_entity_poly.pdbx_seq_one_letter_code
_entity_poly.pdbx_strand_id
1 'polypeptide(L)'
;MRIVYFTHSLASCWNHGNAHFLRGVLRELAGLGHAIEAYEPEGAWSRENLLRDHGPAGLEASLAPYPELSPKTYATIEAAVEYVEGADLVVVHEWNEPALVAALGRARKGGRIDTLLFHDTHHRAVSAPDAMRRFDLSGYDGILAFGETLAEVYRSWGWGARAYVWHEAADTRLFRPPEETDVPRADLVWIGNWGDGERTQELETFLFRPAQAAGLSLDIHGVRYPAEALATLERYGARYHGWAPNAVAPTLFAHALATVHVPRRFYVEALPGIPTIRVFEALACGLPLACAPWNDAEGLFTPGSDYLIARDGEQMEAHLLALREDASLRRSLTAHGLATIRARHTCRHRADELLAIHDSLTTSLNVPVRMEAAP
;
A
#
# COMPACT_ATOMS: atom_id res chain seq x y z
N MET A 1 -7.81 19.78 13.04
CA MET A 1 -8.39 19.83 11.68
C MET A 1 -9.41 18.70 11.51
N ARG A 2 -10.38 18.91 10.65
CA ARG A 2 -11.29 17.87 10.17
C ARG A 2 -10.77 17.32 8.83
N ILE A 3 -10.39 16.04 8.84
CA ILE A 3 -9.79 15.36 7.68
C ILE A 3 -10.76 14.30 7.19
N VAL A 4 -11.12 14.35 5.91
CA VAL A 4 -12.05 13.42 5.27
C VAL A 4 -11.31 12.61 4.23
N TYR A 5 -11.45 11.28 4.25
CA TYR A 5 -10.82 10.37 3.30
C TYR A 5 -11.86 9.56 2.53
N PHE A 6 -11.82 9.62 1.20
CA PHE A 6 -12.61 8.75 0.34
C PHE A 6 -11.74 7.63 -0.21
N THR A 7 -12.12 6.39 0.07
CA THR A 7 -11.46 5.18 -0.43
C THR A 7 -12.49 4.21 -1.00
N HIS A 8 -12.06 3.29 -1.86
CA HIS A 8 -12.93 2.25 -2.37
C HIS A 8 -13.29 1.20 -1.31
N SER A 9 -12.43 0.99 -0.31
CA SER A 9 -12.74 0.26 0.91
C SER A 9 -11.69 0.51 2.00
N LEU A 10 -12.15 0.83 3.20
CA LEU A 10 -11.36 0.84 4.42
C LEU A 10 -11.79 -0.29 5.36
N ALA A 11 -13.08 -0.65 5.34
CA ALA A 11 -13.63 -1.73 6.16
C ALA A 11 -13.12 -3.11 5.72
N SER A 12 -12.88 -3.30 4.42
CA SER A 12 -12.39 -4.56 3.86
C SER A 12 -10.92 -4.48 3.43
N CYS A 13 -10.19 -5.57 3.63
CA CYS A 13 -8.87 -5.80 3.04
C CYS A 13 -8.87 -6.96 2.04
N TRP A 14 -10.04 -7.41 1.58
CA TRP A 14 -10.15 -8.43 0.55
C TRP A 14 -9.57 -7.91 -0.77
N ASN A 15 -8.52 -8.54 -1.27
CA ASN A 15 -7.71 -8.08 -2.41
C ASN A 15 -7.27 -6.60 -2.34
N HIS A 16 -7.09 -6.07 -1.13
CA HIS A 16 -6.70 -4.68 -0.87
C HIS A 16 -5.52 -4.65 0.11
N GLY A 17 -4.32 -4.82 -0.42
CA GLY A 17 -3.08 -4.85 0.37
C GLY A 17 -2.84 -3.55 1.14
N ASN A 18 -3.15 -2.40 0.52
CA ASN A 18 -2.89 -1.07 1.10
C ASN A 18 -3.86 -0.67 2.21
N ALA A 19 -4.90 -1.48 2.50
CA ALA A 19 -5.88 -1.12 3.52
C ALA A 19 -5.24 -0.86 4.89
N HIS A 20 -4.21 -1.62 5.27
CA HIS A 20 -3.53 -1.40 6.54
C HIS A 20 -2.73 -0.09 6.57
N PHE A 21 -2.11 0.30 5.46
CA PHE A 21 -1.42 1.58 5.33
C PHE A 21 -2.40 2.75 5.54
N LEU A 22 -3.53 2.73 4.81
CA LEU A 22 -4.56 3.76 4.96
C LEU A 22 -5.09 3.83 6.39
N ARG A 23 -5.40 2.69 7.00
CA ARG A 23 -5.84 2.61 8.42
C ARG A 23 -4.77 3.13 9.36
N GLY A 24 -3.51 2.75 9.15
CA GLY A 24 -2.39 3.19 9.96
C GLY A 24 -2.17 4.71 9.92
N VAL A 25 -2.23 5.32 8.73
CA VAL A 25 -2.13 6.78 8.58
C VAL A 25 -3.30 7.50 9.26
N LEU A 26 -4.53 7.03 9.03
CA LEU A 26 -5.72 7.63 9.66
C LEU A 26 -5.68 7.52 11.19
N ARG A 27 -5.17 6.40 11.71
CA ARG A 27 -4.92 6.19 13.15
C ARG A 27 -3.90 7.19 13.68
N GLU A 28 -2.78 7.39 12.97
CA GLU A 28 -1.76 8.37 13.38
C GLU A 28 -2.32 9.78 13.39
N LEU A 29 -3.06 10.19 12.38
CA LEU A 29 -3.71 11.49 12.32
C LEU A 29 -4.73 11.68 13.45
N ALA A 30 -5.54 10.66 13.77
CA ALA A 30 -6.44 10.68 14.92
C ALA A 30 -5.68 10.84 16.24
N GLY A 31 -4.55 10.13 16.40
CA GLY A 31 -3.66 10.22 17.55
C GLY A 31 -2.99 11.61 17.72
N LEU A 32 -2.88 12.38 16.64
CA LEU A 32 -2.43 13.77 16.64
C LEU A 32 -3.55 14.76 17.01
N GLY A 33 -4.77 14.28 17.27
CA GLY A 33 -5.90 15.11 17.68
C GLY A 33 -6.72 15.68 16.52
N HIS A 34 -6.57 15.13 15.29
CA HIS A 34 -7.42 15.50 14.17
C HIS A 34 -8.74 14.72 14.20
N ALA A 35 -9.83 15.36 13.77
CA ALA A 35 -11.12 14.69 13.56
C ALA A 35 -11.08 13.96 12.20
N ILE A 36 -11.11 12.62 12.24
CA ILE A 36 -10.96 11.76 11.06
C ILE A 36 -12.29 11.16 10.68
N GLU A 37 -12.65 11.31 9.41
CA GLU A 37 -13.79 10.63 8.80
C GLU A 37 -13.33 9.91 7.53
N ALA A 38 -13.71 8.64 7.39
CA ALA A 38 -13.41 7.85 6.20
C ALA A 38 -14.70 7.33 5.58
N TYR A 39 -14.83 7.50 4.28
CA TYR A 39 -16.01 7.12 3.51
C TYR A 39 -15.66 6.14 2.41
N GLU A 40 -16.51 5.14 2.21
CA GLU A 40 -16.47 4.18 1.11
C GLU A 40 -17.86 4.08 0.44
N PRO A 41 -17.96 3.76 -0.87
CA PRO A 41 -19.29 3.61 -1.47
C PRO A 41 -20.04 2.41 -0.89
N GLU A 42 -21.35 2.51 -0.77
CA GLU A 42 -22.19 1.32 -0.63
C GLU A 42 -21.93 0.40 -1.82
N GLY A 43 -21.83 -0.90 -1.61
CA GLY A 43 -21.48 -1.83 -2.69
C GLY A 43 -20.01 -1.79 -3.13
N ALA A 44 -19.10 -1.27 -2.30
CA ALA A 44 -17.66 -1.32 -2.57
C ALA A 44 -17.21 -2.76 -2.88
N TRP A 45 -16.59 -2.97 -4.04
CA TRP A 45 -16.24 -4.29 -4.57
C TRP A 45 -15.46 -5.17 -3.57
N SER A 46 -14.47 -4.62 -2.89
CA SER A 46 -13.70 -5.35 -1.87
C SER A 46 -14.58 -5.79 -0.70
N ARG A 47 -15.48 -4.90 -0.24
CA ARG A 47 -16.42 -5.19 0.86
C ARG A 47 -17.45 -6.25 0.48
N GLU A 48 -18.05 -6.16 -0.71
CA GLU A 48 -19.02 -7.14 -1.19
C GLU A 48 -18.41 -8.53 -1.32
N ASN A 49 -17.18 -8.63 -1.88
CA ASN A 49 -16.49 -9.90 -1.97
C ASN A 49 -16.14 -10.47 -0.60
N LEU A 50 -15.69 -9.64 0.34
CA LEU A 50 -15.42 -10.08 1.71
C LEU A 50 -16.69 -10.61 2.40
N LEU A 51 -17.80 -9.88 2.27
CA LEU A 51 -19.07 -10.29 2.84
C LEU A 51 -19.60 -11.59 2.22
N ARG A 52 -19.46 -11.76 0.90
CA ARG A 52 -19.86 -12.99 0.20
C ARG A 52 -19.03 -14.19 0.66
N ASP A 53 -17.71 -14.03 0.79
CA ASP A 53 -16.79 -15.13 1.02
C ASP A 53 -16.62 -15.45 2.51
N HIS A 54 -16.77 -14.47 3.41
CA HIS A 54 -16.46 -14.60 4.85
C HIS A 54 -17.51 -14.00 5.78
N GLY A 55 -18.58 -13.43 5.25
CA GLY A 55 -19.67 -12.84 6.03
C GLY A 55 -19.25 -11.62 6.87
N PRO A 56 -20.12 -11.17 7.81
CA PRO A 56 -19.82 -10.04 8.70
C PRO A 56 -18.56 -10.23 9.56
N ALA A 57 -18.26 -11.47 9.96
CA ALA A 57 -17.06 -11.79 10.75
C ALA A 57 -15.76 -11.41 10.01
N GLY A 58 -15.73 -11.46 8.67
CA GLY A 58 -14.59 -10.99 7.87
C GLY A 58 -14.35 -9.49 8.00
N LEU A 59 -15.43 -8.67 8.06
CA LEU A 59 -15.30 -7.23 8.29
C LEU A 59 -14.82 -6.93 9.72
N GLU A 60 -15.38 -7.61 10.71
CA GLU A 60 -14.96 -7.48 12.11
C GLU A 60 -13.49 -7.82 12.26
N ALA A 61 -13.02 -8.93 11.69
CA ALA A 61 -11.62 -9.34 11.72
C ALA A 61 -10.70 -8.30 11.03
N SER A 62 -11.18 -7.65 9.95
CA SER A 62 -10.43 -6.62 9.25
C SER A 62 -10.24 -5.34 10.07
N LEU A 63 -11.23 -4.96 10.89
CA LEU A 63 -11.27 -3.71 11.65
C LEU A 63 -10.87 -3.86 13.12
N ALA A 64 -10.87 -5.07 13.67
CA ALA A 64 -10.59 -5.32 15.08
C ALA A 64 -9.31 -4.62 15.62
N PRO A 65 -8.20 -4.51 14.87
CA PRO A 65 -7.02 -3.79 15.35
C PRO A 65 -7.15 -2.26 15.35
N TYR A 66 -8.27 -1.73 14.84
CA TYR A 66 -8.48 -0.29 14.61
C TYR A 66 -9.79 0.19 15.24
N PRO A 67 -9.97 0.05 16.56
CA PRO A 67 -11.24 0.38 17.24
C PRO A 67 -11.59 1.87 17.15
N GLU A 68 -10.59 2.74 16.91
CA GLU A 68 -10.76 4.18 16.72
C GLU A 68 -11.28 4.56 15.32
N LEU A 69 -11.23 3.65 14.34
CA LEU A 69 -11.70 3.88 12.99
C LEU A 69 -13.11 3.33 12.81
N SER A 70 -14.02 4.17 12.34
CA SER A 70 -15.38 3.81 12.00
C SER A 70 -15.69 4.20 10.56
N PRO A 71 -15.28 3.39 9.56
CA PRO A 71 -15.57 3.69 8.17
C PRO A 71 -17.09 3.80 7.94
N LYS A 72 -17.48 4.88 7.27
CA LYS A 72 -18.88 5.16 6.91
C LYS A 72 -19.08 4.85 5.43
N THR A 73 -20.33 4.60 5.05
CA THR A 73 -20.70 4.44 3.63
C THR A 73 -21.48 5.64 3.13
N TYR A 74 -21.39 5.89 1.81
CA TYR A 74 -22.26 6.82 1.11
C TYR A 74 -23.02 6.08 0.00
N ALA A 75 -24.31 6.42 -0.14
CA ALA A 75 -25.19 5.82 -1.15
C ALA A 75 -25.17 6.59 -2.47
N THR A 76 -24.97 7.91 -2.42
CA THR A 76 -24.98 8.79 -3.59
C THR A 76 -23.82 9.79 -3.55
N ILE A 77 -23.45 10.31 -4.73
CA ILE A 77 -22.39 11.31 -4.85
C ILE A 77 -22.81 12.62 -4.16
N GLU A 78 -24.09 12.97 -4.22
CA GLU A 78 -24.63 14.15 -3.56
C GLU A 78 -24.43 14.07 -2.05
N ALA A 79 -24.74 12.93 -1.42
CA ALA A 79 -24.49 12.71 0.00
C ALA A 79 -22.98 12.78 0.33
N ALA A 80 -22.12 12.21 -0.52
CA ALA A 80 -20.66 12.29 -0.34
C ALA A 80 -20.16 13.74 -0.38
N VAL A 81 -20.73 14.60 -1.23
CA VAL A 81 -20.42 16.03 -1.33
C VAL A 81 -20.93 16.81 -0.08
N GLU A 82 -22.02 16.41 0.51
CA GLU A 82 -22.50 17.01 1.77
C GLU A 82 -21.54 16.72 2.94
N TYR A 83 -20.93 15.53 2.96
CA TYR A 83 -20.03 15.12 4.04
C TYR A 83 -18.71 15.90 4.08
N VAL A 84 -18.34 16.62 3.04
CA VAL A 84 -17.09 17.40 3.00
C VAL A 84 -17.28 18.88 3.33
N GLU A 85 -18.50 19.33 3.65
CA GLU A 85 -18.77 20.73 3.99
C GLU A 85 -17.92 21.18 5.18
N GLY A 86 -17.06 22.17 4.98
CA GLY A 86 -16.17 22.70 6.02
C GLY A 86 -15.05 21.74 6.41
N ALA A 87 -14.64 20.81 5.55
CA ALA A 87 -13.46 19.99 5.78
C ALA A 87 -12.18 20.80 5.51
N ASP A 88 -11.21 20.72 6.42
CA ASP A 88 -9.90 21.35 6.24
C ASP A 88 -9.07 20.60 5.16
N LEU A 89 -9.12 19.28 5.16
CA LEU A 89 -8.40 18.43 4.21
C LEU A 89 -9.29 17.28 3.74
N VAL A 90 -9.40 17.12 2.42
CA VAL A 90 -10.04 15.96 1.80
C VAL A 90 -9.02 15.23 0.93
N VAL A 91 -8.91 13.91 1.11
CA VAL A 91 -8.07 13.03 0.28
C VAL A 91 -8.96 12.03 -0.42
N VAL A 92 -8.78 11.88 -1.75
CA VAL A 92 -9.59 11.00 -2.59
C VAL A 92 -8.71 9.97 -3.28
N HIS A 93 -8.90 8.70 -2.91
CA HIS A 93 -8.14 7.60 -3.47
C HIS A 93 -8.57 7.29 -4.91
N GLU A 94 -7.61 6.90 -5.75
CA GLU A 94 -7.76 6.70 -7.21
C GLU A 94 -8.72 5.56 -7.60
N TRP A 95 -9.10 4.70 -6.68
CA TRP A 95 -10.11 3.64 -6.91
C TRP A 95 -11.56 4.12 -6.72
N ASN A 96 -11.79 5.40 -6.49
CA ASN A 96 -13.13 5.97 -6.50
C ASN A 96 -13.62 6.21 -7.94
N GLU A 97 -14.92 6.40 -8.11
CA GLU A 97 -15.52 6.67 -9.40
C GLU A 97 -15.15 8.06 -9.93
N PRO A 98 -14.91 8.23 -11.25
CA PRO A 98 -14.61 9.53 -11.85
C PRO A 98 -15.68 10.60 -11.55
N ALA A 99 -16.95 10.20 -11.43
CA ALA A 99 -18.04 11.11 -11.11
C ALA A 99 -17.93 11.71 -9.69
N LEU A 100 -17.53 10.93 -8.70
CA LEU A 100 -17.24 11.42 -7.35
C LEU A 100 -16.06 12.38 -7.37
N VAL A 101 -14.97 11.99 -8.03
CA VAL A 101 -13.74 12.81 -8.13
C VAL A 101 -14.06 14.18 -8.72
N ALA A 102 -14.83 14.23 -9.82
CA ALA A 102 -15.27 15.48 -10.44
C ALA A 102 -16.19 16.30 -9.52
N ALA A 103 -17.11 15.65 -8.78
CA ALA A 103 -18.03 16.34 -7.88
C ALA A 103 -17.31 17.00 -6.69
N LEU A 104 -16.33 16.32 -6.11
CA LEU A 104 -15.50 16.87 -5.03
C LEU A 104 -14.61 18.01 -5.54
N GLY A 105 -14.08 17.92 -6.76
CA GLY A 105 -13.37 19.01 -7.42
C GLY A 105 -14.23 20.27 -7.57
N ARG A 106 -15.53 20.11 -7.94
CA ARG A 106 -16.48 21.26 -7.97
C ARG A 106 -16.76 21.80 -6.57
N ALA A 107 -16.92 20.94 -5.56
CA ALA A 107 -17.12 21.35 -4.17
C ALA A 107 -15.93 22.19 -3.65
N ARG A 108 -14.70 21.78 -3.98
CA ARG A 108 -13.48 22.55 -3.67
C ARG A 108 -13.48 23.92 -4.31
N LYS A 109 -13.78 24.01 -5.62
CA LYS A 109 -13.91 25.29 -6.34
C LYS A 109 -15.01 26.20 -5.77
N GLY A 110 -16.06 25.58 -5.22
CA GLY A 110 -17.14 26.29 -4.53
C GLY A 110 -16.84 26.73 -3.10
N GLY A 111 -15.63 26.48 -2.60
CA GLY A 111 -15.20 26.89 -1.26
C GLY A 111 -15.73 26.02 -0.11
N ARG A 112 -16.21 24.81 -0.40
CA ARG A 112 -16.73 23.86 0.63
C ARG A 112 -15.64 23.02 1.29
N ILE A 113 -14.45 23.01 0.72
CA ILE A 113 -13.28 22.24 1.16
C ILE A 113 -12.09 23.19 1.12
N ASP A 114 -11.20 23.18 2.13
CA ASP A 114 -10.02 24.04 2.15
C ASP A 114 -8.87 23.47 1.31
N THR A 115 -8.61 22.16 1.42
CA THR A 115 -7.58 21.46 0.61
C THR A 115 -8.13 20.14 0.09
N LEU A 116 -7.97 19.88 -1.20
CA LEU A 116 -8.39 18.65 -1.86
C LEU A 116 -7.23 17.99 -2.59
N LEU A 117 -6.87 16.76 -2.19
CA LEU A 117 -5.77 15.98 -2.74
C LEU A 117 -6.28 14.68 -3.39
N PHE A 118 -5.68 14.32 -4.52
CA PHE A 118 -5.89 13.02 -5.17
C PHE A 118 -4.76 12.07 -4.80
N HIS A 119 -5.07 10.84 -4.40
CA HIS A 119 -4.09 9.85 -3.95
C HIS A 119 -4.06 8.65 -4.90
N ASP A 120 -2.91 8.44 -5.55
CA ASP A 120 -2.67 7.33 -6.46
C ASP A 120 -1.62 6.36 -5.91
N THR A 121 -2.03 5.09 -5.72
CA THR A 121 -1.21 3.99 -5.19
C THR A 121 -1.10 2.82 -6.17
N HIS A 122 -1.31 3.06 -7.47
CA HIS A 122 -1.32 1.98 -8.45
C HIS A 122 -0.56 2.34 -9.73
N HIS A 123 -0.24 1.35 -10.55
CA HIS A 123 0.46 1.54 -11.82
C HIS A 123 -0.46 1.99 -12.99
N ARG A 124 -1.77 2.28 -12.73
CA ARG A 124 -2.72 2.59 -13.81
C ARG A 124 -2.35 3.82 -14.63
N ALA A 125 -1.65 4.79 -14.05
CA ALA A 125 -1.18 5.95 -14.82
C ALA A 125 -0.24 5.56 -15.98
N VAL A 126 0.43 4.41 -15.92
CA VAL A 126 1.28 3.88 -17.00
C VAL A 126 0.64 2.70 -17.72
N SER A 127 -0.11 1.82 -17.04
CA SER A 127 -0.71 0.64 -17.64
C SER A 127 -2.06 0.91 -18.31
N ALA A 128 -2.79 1.94 -17.89
CA ALA A 128 -4.10 2.35 -18.40
C ALA A 128 -4.27 3.88 -18.35
N PRO A 129 -3.38 4.66 -19.00
CA PRO A 129 -3.34 6.12 -18.87
C PRO A 129 -4.65 6.79 -19.29
N ASP A 130 -5.33 6.25 -20.29
CA ASP A 130 -6.63 6.81 -20.74
C ASP A 130 -7.73 6.64 -19.68
N ALA A 131 -7.66 5.60 -18.85
CA ALA A 131 -8.59 5.44 -17.74
C ALA A 131 -8.32 6.48 -16.65
N MET A 132 -7.04 6.76 -16.37
CA MET A 132 -6.64 7.76 -15.36
C MET A 132 -6.94 9.20 -15.84
N ARG A 133 -6.81 9.49 -17.14
CA ARG A 133 -7.15 10.81 -17.71
C ARG A 133 -8.64 11.12 -17.71
N ARG A 134 -9.51 10.15 -17.44
CA ARG A 134 -10.95 10.40 -17.25
C ARG A 134 -11.27 11.10 -15.92
N PHE A 135 -10.36 11.10 -14.96
CA PHE A 135 -10.54 11.84 -13.72
C PHE A 135 -10.42 13.35 -14.00
N ASP A 136 -11.49 14.11 -13.72
CA ASP A 136 -11.43 15.57 -13.72
C ASP A 136 -10.78 16.05 -12.41
N LEU A 137 -9.48 16.23 -12.46
CA LEU A 137 -8.69 16.71 -11.32
C LEU A 137 -8.51 18.24 -11.34
N SER A 138 -9.19 18.98 -12.20
CA SER A 138 -9.04 20.44 -12.34
C SER A 138 -9.41 21.24 -11.09
N GLY A 139 -10.12 20.62 -10.14
CA GLY A 139 -10.47 21.21 -8.84
C GLY A 139 -9.58 20.76 -7.68
N TYR A 140 -8.54 20.00 -7.96
CA TYR A 140 -7.64 19.46 -6.93
C TYR A 140 -6.43 20.39 -6.72
N ASP A 141 -5.98 20.48 -5.49
CA ASP A 141 -4.82 21.28 -5.10
C ASP A 141 -3.51 20.53 -5.36
N GLY A 142 -3.50 19.21 -5.30
CA GLY A 142 -2.33 18.38 -5.59
C GLY A 142 -2.62 16.90 -5.75
N ILE A 143 -1.58 16.17 -6.15
CA ILE A 143 -1.55 14.71 -6.31
C ILE A 143 -0.59 14.14 -5.27
N LEU A 144 -1.00 13.08 -4.57
CA LEU A 144 -0.15 12.23 -3.73
C LEU A 144 0.17 10.97 -4.54
N ALA A 145 1.38 10.88 -5.05
CA ALA A 145 1.88 9.73 -5.81
C ALA A 145 2.77 8.86 -4.91
N PHE A 146 2.58 7.55 -4.92
CA PHE A 146 3.30 6.64 -4.00
C PHE A 146 4.75 6.35 -4.41
N GLY A 147 5.35 7.15 -5.31
CA GLY A 147 6.76 7.13 -5.67
C GLY A 147 7.11 8.20 -6.70
N GLU A 148 8.40 8.51 -6.81
CA GLU A 148 8.90 9.60 -7.65
C GLU A 148 8.58 9.38 -9.13
N THR A 149 8.74 8.15 -9.64
CA THR A 149 8.44 7.84 -11.05
C THR A 149 6.96 8.03 -11.39
N LEU A 150 6.05 7.78 -10.46
CA LEU A 150 4.63 8.09 -10.63
C LEU A 150 4.37 9.61 -10.53
N ALA A 151 5.02 10.30 -9.62
CA ALA A 151 4.93 11.76 -9.52
C ALA A 151 5.42 12.43 -10.82
N GLU A 152 6.48 11.92 -11.46
CA GLU A 152 6.96 12.41 -12.75
C GLU A 152 5.93 12.22 -13.87
N VAL A 153 5.18 11.13 -13.89
CA VAL A 153 4.06 10.95 -14.82
C VAL A 153 3.05 12.09 -14.65
N TYR A 154 2.63 12.38 -13.43
CA TYR A 154 1.70 13.50 -13.16
C TYR A 154 2.32 14.86 -13.47
N ARG A 155 3.59 15.08 -13.21
CA ARG A 155 4.30 16.31 -13.61
C ARG A 155 4.29 16.49 -15.13
N SER A 156 4.48 15.41 -15.90
CA SER A 156 4.36 15.43 -17.35
C SER A 156 2.95 15.74 -17.85
N TRP A 157 1.92 15.47 -17.03
CA TRP A 157 0.53 15.82 -17.30
C TRP A 157 0.15 17.25 -16.86
N GLY A 158 1.12 18.05 -16.41
CA GLY A 158 0.95 19.47 -16.08
C GLY A 158 0.80 19.80 -14.60
N TRP A 159 1.01 18.83 -13.70
CA TRP A 159 0.89 19.06 -12.25
C TRP A 159 2.11 19.79 -11.64
N GLY A 160 3.29 19.69 -12.26
CA GLY A 160 4.50 20.36 -11.79
C GLY A 160 4.80 20.04 -10.33
N ALA A 161 5.10 21.07 -9.54
CA ALA A 161 5.42 20.94 -8.11
C ALA A 161 4.23 20.48 -7.24
N ARG A 162 3.01 20.41 -7.78
CA ARG A 162 1.83 19.92 -7.07
C ARG A 162 1.64 18.39 -7.16
N ALA A 163 2.54 17.66 -7.83
CA ALA A 163 2.66 16.21 -7.74
C ALA A 163 3.70 15.88 -6.65
N TYR A 164 3.20 15.55 -5.48
CA TYR A 164 3.98 15.21 -4.28
C TYR A 164 4.25 13.71 -4.24
N VAL A 165 5.46 13.34 -3.84
CA VAL A 165 5.77 11.95 -3.51
C VAL A 165 5.26 11.66 -2.10
N TRP A 166 4.46 10.62 -1.97
CA TRP A 166 3.89 10.16 -0.70
C TRP A 166 3.83 8.64 -0.68
N HIS A 167 4.94 8.02 -0.28
CA HIS A 167 5.11 6.57 -0.31
C HIS A 167 4.14 5.85 0.62
N GLU A 168 3.92 4.58 0.35
CA GLU A 168 3.36 3.67 1.35
C GLU A 168 4.30 3.53 2.56
N ALA A 169 3.80 2.94 3.62
CA ALA A 169 4.54 2.71 4.86
C ALA A 169 3.89 1.61 5.69
N ALA A 170 4.59 1.14 6.71
CA ALA A 170 4.05 0.17 7.66
C ALA A 170 3.32 0.85 8.84
N ASP A 171 2.16 0.33 9.22
CA ASP A 171 1.57 0.59 10.53
C ASP A 171 2.32 -0.22 11.59
N THR A 172 3.35 0.38 12.19
CA THR A 172 4.23 -0.30 13.16
C THR A 172 3.60 -0.58 14.53
N ARG A 173 2.35 -0.19 14.75
CA ARG A 173 1.57 -0.64 15.91
C ARG A 173 1.05 -2.06 15.71
N LEU A 174 0.75 -2.42 14.46
CA LEU A 174 0.28 -3.74 14.07
C LEU A 174 1.41 -4.60 13.51
N PHE A 175 2.16 -4.07 12.52
CA PHE A 175 3.27 -4.74 11.87
C PHE A 175 4.55 -4.50 12.67
N ARG A 176 4.86 -5.42 13.57
CA ARG A 176 6.04 -5.38 14.43
C ARG A 176 6.53 -6.80 14.70
N PRO A 177 7.78 -6.98 15.10
CA PRO A 177 8.28 -8.30 15.53
C PRO A 177 7.39 -8.88 16.63
N PRO A 178 7.19 -10.20 16.65
CA PRO A 178 6.44 -10.86 17.72
C PRO A 178 7.14 -10.64 19.07
N GLU A 179 6.34 -10.60 20.15
CA GLU A 179 6.87 -10.49 21.52
C GLU A 179 7.55 -11.80 21.95
N GLU A 180 7.05 -12.93 21.47
CA GLU A 180 7.62 -14.26 21.66
C GLU A 180 7.99 -14.86 20.31
N THR A 181 9.15 -15.49 20.23
CA THR A 181 9.59 -16.21 19.02
C THR A 181 9.01 -17.61 19.04
N ASP A 182 7.88 -17.80 18.38
CA ASP A 182 7.38 -19.13 18.06
C ASP A 182 8.32 -19.86 17.10
N VAL A 183 8.34 -21.18 17.19
CA VAL A 183 9.06 -21.99 16.20
C VAL A 183 8.39 -21.80 14.84
N PRO A 184 9.14 -21.49 13.77
CA PRO A 184 8.58 -21.37 12.44
C PRO A 184 7.77 -22.62 12.05
N ARG A 185 6.56 -22.40 11.50
CA ARG A 185 5.67 -23.47 11.01
C ARG A 185 5.86 -23.73 9.53
N ALA A 186 6.43 -22.75 8.82
CA ALA A 186 6.82 -22.83 7.43
C ALA A 186 8.19 -22.17 7.23
N ASP A 187 8.93 -22.60 6.22
CA ASP A 187 10.17 -21.91 5.86
C ASP A 187 9.85 -20.59 5.17
N LEU A 188 8.86 -20.59 4.28
CA LEU A 188 8.44 -19.42 3.51
C LEU A 188 6.95 -19.15 3.66
N VAL A 189 6.60 -17.88 3.72
CA VAL A 189 5.22 -17.41 3.57
C VAL A 189 5.11 -16.40 2.43
N TRP A 190 4.07 -16.56 1.61
CA TRP A 190 3.70 -15.60 0.60
C TRP A 190 2.30 -15.05 0.89
N ILE A 191 2.14 -13.73 0.93
CA ILE A 191 0.84 -13.09 1.06
C ILE A 191 0.61 -12.20 -0.16
N GLY A 192 -0.29 -12.56 -1.05
CA GLY A 192 -0.58 -11.82 -2.28
C GLY A 192 -1.54 -12.56 -3.18
N ASN A 193 -2.10 -11.86 -4.16
CA ASN A 193 -2.91 -12.48 -5.22
C ASN A 193 -2.03 -13.10 -6.32
N TRP A 194 -2.65 -13.85 -7.24
CA TRP A 194 -1.95 -14.47 -8.36
C TRP A 194 -1.32 -13.46 -9.34
N GLY A 195 -1.90 -12.24 -9.43
CA GLY A 195 -1.33 -11.14 -10.17
C GLY A 195 -1.82 -10.97 -11.60
N ASP A 196 -2.91 -11.66 -11.99
CA ASP A 196 -3.65 -11.42 -13.23
C ASP A 196 -2.77 -11.45 -14.51
N GLY A 197 -1.76 -12.32 -14.58
CA GLY A 197 -0.79 -12.41 -15.67
C GLY A 197 0.37 -11.41 -15.61
N GLU A 198 0.34 -10.45 -14.71
CA GLU A 198 1.38 -9.40 -14.61
C GLU A 198 2.63 -9.85 -13.86
N ARG A 199 2.61 -11.02 -13.21
CA ARG A 199 3.77 -11.61 -12.51
C ARG A 199 3.73 -13.14 -12.41
N THR A 200 2.91 -13.81 -13.24
CA THR A 200 2.74 -15.27 -13.16
C THR A 200 4.05 -16.01 -13.42
N GLN A 201 4.80 -15.61 -14.45
CA GLN A 201 6.08 -16.21 -14.79
C GLN A 201 7.14 -15.89 -13.74
N GLU A 202 7.12 -14.68 -13.20
CA GLU A 202 8.03 -14.22 -12.18
C GLU A 202 7.79 -14.96 -10.84
N LEU A 203 6.54 -15.27 -10.49
CA LEU A 203 6.23 -16.12 -9.33
C LEU A 203 6.80 -17.53 -9.50
N GLU A 204 6.70 -18.10 -10.69
CA GLU A 204 7.30 -19.40 -10.95
C GLU A 204 8.83 -19.34 -10.87
N THR A 205 9.45 -18.31 -11.42
CA THR A 205 10.91 -18.14 -11.49
C THR A 205 11.53 -17.79 -10.14
N PHE A 206 10.89 -16.92 -9.36
CA PHE A 206 11.49 -16.35 -8.15
C PHE A 206 10.86 -16.84 -6.83
N LEU A 207 9.77 -17.61 -6.89
CA LEU A 207 9.15 -18.14 -5.67
C LEU A 207 9.04 -19.66 -5.71
N PHE A 208 8.28 -20.21 -6.68
CA PHE A 208 7.90 -21.63 -6.62
C PHE A 208 9.06 -22.57 -6.91
N ARG A 209 9.78 -22.36 -8.03
CA ARG A 209 10.93 -23.20 -8.39
C ARG A 209 12.06 -23.12 -7.37
N PRO A 210 12.50 -21.92 -6.94
CA PRO A 210 13.54 -21.81 -5.90
C PRO A 210 13.14 -22.47 -4.58
N ALA A 211 11.89 -22.28 -4.12
CA ALA A 211 11.40 -22.90 -2.90
C ALA A 211 11.44 -24.44 -2.98
N GLN A 212 10.95 -24.99 -4.11
CA GLN A 212 10.96 -26.44 -4.35
C GLN A 212 12.39 -26.99 -4.47
N ALA A 213 13.26 -26.34 -5.23
CA ALA A 213 14.64 -26.76 -5.43
C ALA A 213 15.43 -26.73 -4.10
N ALA A 214 15.21 -25.72 -3.27
CA ALA A 214 15.79 -25.61 -1.93
C ALA A 214 15.14 -26.57 -0.89
N GLY A 215 14.06 -27.29 -1.26
CA GLY A 215 13.34 -28.19 -0.34
C GLY A 215 12.66 -27.45 0.79
N LEU A 216 12.16 -26.24 0.54
CA LEU A 216 11.50 -25.38 1.53
C LEU A 216 9.99 -25.55 1.51
N SER A 217 9.38 -25.57 2.67
CA SER A 217 7.93 -25.48 2.81
C SER A 217 7.45 -24.06 2.49
N LEU A 218 6.34 -23.96 1.75
CA LEU A 218 5.79 -22.68 1.30
C LEU A 218 4.30 -22.58 1.61
N ASP A 219 3.93 -21.60 2.42
CA ASP A 219 2.55 -21.22 2.71
C ASP A 219 2.12 -20.02 1.88
N ILE A 220 0.96 -20.16 1.22
CA ILE A 220 0.39 -19.16 0.32
C ILE A 220 -0.92 -18.64 0.87
N HIS A 221 -1.00 -17.33 1.09
CA HIS A 221 -2.23 -16.63 1.47
C HIS A 221 -2.60 -15.59 0.43
N GLY A 222 -3.87 -15.57 0.04
CA GLY A 222 -4.37 -14.58 -0.91
C GLY A 222 -5.68 -14.98 -1.55
N VAL A 223 -6.18 -14.11 -2.41
CA VAL A 223 -7.42 -14.30 -3.16
C VAL A 223 -7.14 -14.29 -4.67
N ARG A 224 -8.16 -14.63 -5.48
CA ARG A 224 -8.09 -14.61 -6.94
C ARG A 224 -7.03 -15.56 -7.50
N TYR A 225 -7.04 -16.79 -6.98
CA TYR A 225 -6.26 -17.89 -7.52
C TYR A 225 -7.18 -18.73 -8.42
N PRO A 226 -7.07 -18.63 -9.75
CA PRO A 226 -7.84 -19.43 -10.68
C PRO A 226 -7.37 -20.91 -10.66
N ALA A 227 -8.11 -21.80 -11.32
CA ALA A 227 -7.83 -23.24 -11.26
C ALA A 227 -6.40 -23.60 -11.70
N GLU A 228 -5.89 -22.93 -12.74
CA GLU A 228 -4.50 -23.12 -13.21
C GLU A 228 -3.45 -22.64 -12.16
N ALA A 229 -3.77 -21.63 -11.38
CA ALA A 229 -2.92 -21.20 -10.28
C ALA A 229 -2.87 -22.26 -9.18
N LEU A 230 -4.03 -22.77 -8.76
CA LEU A 230 -4.12 -23.84 -7.75
C LEU A 230 -3.38 -25.11 -8.21
N ALA A 231 -3.55 -25.52 -9.47
CA ALA A 231 -2.80 -26.64 -10.04
C ALA A 231 -1.27 -26.37 -10.05
N THR A 232 -0.86 -25.12 -10.23
CA THR A 232 0.55 -24.74 -10.13
C THR A 232 1.06 -24.87 -8.71
N LEU A 233 0.30 -24.38 -7.71
CA LEU A 233 0.68 -24.53 -6.30
C LEU A 233 0.83 -26.00 -5.90
N GLU A 234 -0.12 -26.85 -6.31
CA GLU A 234 -0.06 -28.28 -6.06
C GLU A 234 1.21 -28.92 -6.66
N ARG A 235 1.52 -28.59 -7.93
CA ARG A 235 2.73 -29.08 -8.62
C ARG A 235 4.02 -28.74 -7.88
N TYR A 236 4.08 -27.57 -7.24
CA TYR A 236 5.24 -27.12 -6.47
C TYR A 236 5.17 -27.48 -4.98
N GLY A 237 4.12 -28.18 -4.53
CA GLY A 237 3.94 -28.57 -3.14
C GLY A 237 3.68 -27.41 -2.17
N ALA A 238 3.22 -26.26 -2.70
CA ALA A 238 2.85 -25.11 -1.90
C ALA A 238 1.47 -25.28 -1.26
N ARG A 239 1.33 -24.91 0.00
CA ARG A 239 0.07 -25.01 0.76
C ARG A 239 -0.74 -23.73 0.60
N TYR A 240 -1.92 -23.83 0.01
CA TYR A 240 -2.83 -22.69 -0.18
C TYR A 240 -3.84 -22.58 0.97
N HIS A 241 -3.90 -21.42 1.61
CA HIS A 241 -4.74 -21.14 2.77
C HIS A 241 -5.88 -20.15 2.49
N GLY A 242 -5.97 -19.62 1.26
CA GLY A 242 -6.98 -18.63 0.92
C GLY A 242 -6.71 -17.24 1.53
N TRP A 243 -7.76 -16.47 1.73
CA TRP A 243 -7.67 -15.11 2.23
C TRP A 243 -7.16 -15.06 3.68
N ALA A 244 -6.31 -14.07 3.94
CA ALA A 244 -5.90 -13.69 5.28
C ALA A 244 -6.16 -12.19 5.48
N PRO A 245 -6.85 -11.77 6.57
CA PRO A 245 -6.94 -10.36 6.92
C PRO A 245 -5.56 -9.72 7.09
N ASN A 246 -5.39 -8.44 6.71
CA ASN A 246 -4.14 -7.73 7.01
C ASN A 246 -3.75 -7.84 8.50
N ALA A 247 -4.76 -7.88 9.37
CA ALA A 247 -4.57 -7.99 10.82
C ALA A 247 -3.82 -9.24 11.29
N VAL A 248 -3.89 -10.35 10.53
CA VAL A 248 -3.19 -11.59 10.87
C VAL A 248 -1.85 -11.75 10.16
N ALA A 249 -1.54 -10.88 9.18
CA ALA A 249 -0.28 -10.95 8.45
C ALA A 249 0.97 -10.93 9.37
N PRO A 250 1.03 -10.10 10.44
CA PRO A 250 2.16 -10.15 11.39
C PRO A 250 2.34 -11.51 12.05
N THR A 251 1.25 -12.19 12.40
CA THR A 251 1.30 -13.55 12.97
C THR A 251 1.79 -14.58 11.95
N LEU A 252 1.35 -14.47 10.68
CA LEU A 252 1.83 -15.33 9.61
C LEU A 252 3.33 -15.13 9.37
N PHE A 253 3.78 -13.89 9.38
CA PHE A 253 5.20 -13.54 9.25
C PHE A 253 6.03 -14.07 10.44
N ALA A 254 5.51 -13.99 11.65
CA ALA A 254 6.18 -14.52 12.84
C ALA A 254 6.40 -16.04 12.78
N HIS A 255 5.58 -16.77 12.02
CA HIS A 255 5.69 -18.22 11.86
C HIS A 255 6.50 -18.65 10.62
N ALA A 256 7.19 -17.74 9.95
CA ALA A 256 8.03 -18.05 8.78
C ALA A 256 9.50 -17.65 9.03
N LEU A 257 10.42 -18.30 8.34
CA LEU A 257 11.84 -17.92 8.34
C LEU A 257 12.09 -16.72 7.42
N ALA A 258 11.37 -16.64 6.30
CA ALA A 258 11.52 -15.58 5.32
C ALA A 258 10.26 -15.41 4.45
N THR A 259 10.23 -14.33 3.70
CA THR A 259 9.27 -14.12 2.61
C THR A 259 9.98 -13.65 1.34
N VAL A 260 9.26 -13.72 0.21
CA VAL A 260 9.78 -13.28 -1.09
C VAL A 260 8.92 -12.13 -1.61
N HIS A 261 9.54 -11.11 -2.16
CA HIS A 261 8.88 -10.04 -2.89
C HIS A 261 9.03 -10.26 -4.39
N VAL A 262 7.90 -10.42 -5.08
CA VAL A 262 7.84 -10.50 -6.55
C VAL A 262 6.93 -9.36 -7.04
N PRO A 263 7.51 -8.24 -7.49
CA PRO A 263 6.73 -7.12 -7.98
C PRO A 263 6.01 -7.47 -9.29
N ARG A 264 4.95 -6.72 -9.61
CA ARG A 264 4.32 -6.77 -10.93
C ARG A 264 5.24 -6.10 -11.94
N ARG A 265 5.23 -6.57 -13.20
CA ARG A 265 6.11 -6.06 -14.27
C ARG A 265 6.07 -4.54 -14.41
N PHE A 266 4.92 -3.90 -14.28
CA PHE A 266 4.80 -2.44 -14.38
C PHE A 266 5.64 -1.68 -13.35
N TYR A 267 5.86 -2.25 -12.14
CA TYR A 267 6.73 -1.65 -11.13
C TYR A 267 8.23 -1.88 -11.42
N VAL A 268 8.55 -2.85 -12.26
CA VAL A 268 9.93 -3.11 -12.68
C VAL A 268 10.28 -2.31 -13.93
N GLU A 269 9.37 -2.28 -14.92
CA GLU A 269 9.64 -1.76 -16.25
C GLU A 269 9.29 -0.28 -16.42
N ALA A 270 8.17 0.18 -15.82
CA ALA A 270 7.61 1.50 -16.06
C ALA A 270 7.64 2.43 -14.84
N LEU A 271 7.67 1.88 -13.64
CA LEU A 271 7.69 2.65 -12.39
C LEU A 271 8.81 2.16 -11.46
N PRO A 272 10.08 2.17 -11.90
CA PRO A 272 11.19 1.76 -11.04
C PRO A 272 11.26 2.64 -9.79
N GLY A 273 11.70 2.05 -8.68
CA GLY A 273 11.83 2.76 -7.40
C GLY A 273 10.62 2.65 -6.47
N ILE A 274 9.47 2.19 -6.96
CA ILE A 274 8.26 2.05 -6.13
C ILE A 274 8.20 0.65 -5.50
N PRO A 275 8.41 0.50 -4.18
CA PRO A 275 8.19 -0.75 -3.49
C PRO A 275 6.69 -0.98 -3.33
N THR A 276 6.29 -2.25 -3.33
CA THR A 276 4.91 -2.57 -2.94
C THR A 276 4.81 -2.62 -1.42
N ILE A 277 3.58 -2.51 -0.92
CA ILE A 277 3.29 -2.51 0.51
C ILE A 277 3.93 -3.70 1.26
N ARG A 278 4.11 -4.84 0.59
CA ARG A 278 4.66 -6.06 1.17
C ARG A 278 6.10 -5.90 1.68
N VAL A 279 6.90 -5.05 1.04
CA VAL A 279 8.27 -4.74 1.50
C VAL A 279 8.21 -4.08 2.88
N PHE A 280 7.36 -3.06 3.02
CA PHE A 280 7.19 -2.35 4.29
C PHE A 280 6.67 -3.27 5.41
N GLU A 281 5.69 -4.12 5.11
CA GLU A 281 5.09 -5.06 6.07
C GLU A 281 6.11 -6.10 6.56
N ALA A 282 6.82 -6.75 5.65
CA ALA A 282 7.79 -7.78 6.00
C ALA A 282 8.92 -7.21 6.86
N LEU A 283 9.52 -6.10 6.44
CA LEU A 283 10.62 -5.46 7.17
C LEU A 283 10.15 -4.91 8.53
N ALA A 284 8.94 -4.38 8.63
CA ALA A 284 8.36 -3.92 9.91
C ALA A 284 8.14 -5.07 10.90
N CYS A 285 7.81 -6.26 10.42
CA CYS A 285 7.71 -7.48 11.25
C CYS A 285 9.06 -8.11 11.57
N GLY A 286 10.17 -7.59 11.03
CA GLY A 286 11.49 -8.17 11.19
C GLY A 286 11.67 -9.49 10.44
N LEU A 287 10.83 -9.77 9.44
CA LEU A 287 10.95 -10.96 8.62
C LEU A 287 12.00 -10.75 7.53
N PRO A 288 13.03 -11.61 7.42
CA PRO A 288 13.96 -11.57 6.30
C PRO A 288 13.27 -11.64 4.95
N LEU A 289 13.69 -10.78 4.03
CA LEU A 289 13.06 -10.60 2.73
C LEU A 289 14.07 -10.87 1.61
N ALA A 290 13.69 -11.69 0.63
CA ALA A 290 14.38 -11.82 -0.64
C ALA A 290 13.50 -11.25 -1.76
N CYS A 291 14.06 -10.40 -2.61
CA CYS A 291 13.35 -9.75 -3.69
C CYS A 291 13.74 -10.32 -5.06
N ALA A 292 12.76 -10.55 -5.94
CA ALA A 292 12.99 -10.62 -7.36
C ALA A 292 13.59 -9.29 -7.88
N PRO A 293 14.10 -9.21 -9.10
CA PRO A 293 14.72 -7.99 -9.61
C PRO A 293 13.80 -6.79 -9.45
N TRP A 294 14.29 -5.81 -8.72
CA TRP A 294 13.61 -4.55 -8.49
C TRP A 294 14.66 -3.46 -8.26
N ASN A 295 14.50 -2.33 -8.94
CA ASN A 295 15.42 -1.22 -8.83
C ASN A 295 14.88 -0.20 -7.84
N ASP A 296 15.47 -0.09 -6.66
CA ASP A 296 15.20 0.97 -5.69
C ASP A 296 15.86 2.29 -6.14
N ALA A 297 15.30 2.89 -7.20
CA ALA A 297 15.85 4.11 -7.81
C ALA A 297 15.80 5.32 -6.85
N GLU A 298 14.96 5.28 -5.83
CA GLU A 298 14.80 6.36 -4.85
C GLU A 298 15.68 6.16 -3.60
N GLY A 299 16.35 5.01 -3.45
CA GLY A 299 17.20 4.72 -2.29
C GLY A 299 16.41 4.64 -1.00
N LEU A 300 15.21 4.06 -1.04
CA LEU A 300 14.34 3.91 0.11
C LEU A 300 14.90 2.89 1.10
N PHE A 301 15.60 1.90 0.59
CA PHE A 301 16.21 0.80 1.32
C PHE A 301 17.66 0.58 0.88
N THR A 302 18.35 -0.37 1.54
CA THR A 302 19.73 -0.75 1.21
C THR A 302 19.78 -2.23 0.84
N PRO A 303 19.80 -2.57 -0.48
CA PRO A 303 19.96 -3.95 -0.93
C PRO A 303 21.21 -4.60 -0.32
N GLY A 304 21.09 -5.87 0.10
CA GLY A 304 22.15 -6.61 0.79
C GLY A 304 22.20 -6.37 2.29
N SER A 305 21.56 -5.30 2.81
CA SER A 305 21.47 -4.99 4.25
C SER A 305 20.05 -5.10 4.75
N ASP A 306 19.08 -4.45 4.10
CA ASP A 306 17.67 -4.49 4.51
C ASP A 306 16.96 -5.74 3.95
N TYR A 307 17.34 -6.17 2.76
CA TYR A 307 16.83 -7.36 2.06
C TYR A 307 17.86 -7.90 1.07
N LEU A 308 17.67 -9.15 0.63
CA LEU A 308 18.47 -9.73 -0.46
C LEU A 308 17.76 -9.49 -1.80
N ILE A 309 18.53 -9.26 -2.88
CA ILE A 309 18.00 -9.14 -4.23
C ILE A 309 18.59 -10.22 -5.12
N ALA A 310 17.75 -10.96 -5.83
CA ALA A 310 18.13 -11.99 -6.76
C ALA A 310 17.98 -11.48 -8.20
N ARG A 311 18.97 -11.67 -9.06
CA ARG A 311 18.90 -11.35 -10.48
C ARG A 311 18.18 -12.42 -11.31
N ASP A 312 18.16 -13.66 -10.80
CA ASP A 312 17.59 -14.85 -11.45
C ASP A 312 17.13 -15.88 -10.41
N GLY A 313 16.50 -16.96 -10.89
CA GLY A 313 15.98 -18.02 -10.02
C GLY A 313 17.06 -18.81 -9.27
N GLU A 314 18.24 -19.00 -9.86
CA GLU A 314 19.37 -19.71 -9.22
C GLU A 314 19.90 -18.89 -8.02
N GLN A 315 20.05 -17.58 -8.21
CA GLN A 315 20.44 -16.72 -7.11
C GLN A 315 19.35 -16.62 -6.03
N MET A 316 18.07 -16.64 -6.42
CA MET A 316 16.97 -16.71 -5.44
C MET A 316 17.06 -17.99 -4.61
N GLU A 317 17.27 -19.16 -5.24
CA GLU A 317 17.47 -20.43 -4.53
C GLU A 317 18.63 -20.33 -3.55
N ALA A 318 19.78 -19.81 -3.98
CA ALA A 318 20.94 -19.62 -3.11
C ALA A 318 20.63 -18.70 -1.92
N HIS A 319 19.89 -17.63 -2.14
CA HIS A 319 19.46 -16.74 -1.05
C HIS A 319 18.51 -17.43 -0.07
N LEU A 320 17.55 -18.22 -0.56
CA LEU A 320 16.62 -18.96 0.28
C LEU A 320 17.33 -20.01 1.13
N LEU A 321 18.30 -20.73 0.56
CA LEU A 321 19.16 -21.68 1.30
C LEU A 321 19.98 -20.95 2.37
N ALA A 322 20.61 -19.82 2.02
CA ALA A 322 21.36 -19.02 2.99
C ALA A 322 20.47 -18.52 4.14
N LEU A 323 19.24 -18.06 3.82
CA LEU A 323 18.27 -17.65 4.83
C LEU A 323 17.84 -18.82 5.74
N ARG A 324 17.74 -20.03 5.23
CA ARG A 324 17.46 -21.21 6.04
C ARG A 324 18.63 -21.58 6.97
N GLU A 325 19.85 -21.57 6.47
CA GLU A 325 21.01 -22.13 7.14
C GLU A 325 21.74 -21.12 8.04
N ASP A 326 21.77 -19.83 7.66
CA ASP A 326 22.50 -18.79 8.38
C ASP A 326 21.59 -17.91 9.26
N ALA A 327 21.50 -18.27 10.54
CA ALA A 327 20.79 -17.46 11.52
C ALA A 327 21.43 -16.07 11.75
N SER A 328 22.74 -15.91 11.48
CA SER A 328 23.41 -14.62 11.63
C SER A 328 22.98 -13.66 10.50
N LEU A 329 22.90 -14.18 9.27
CA LEU A 329 22.38 -13.43 8.13
C LEU A 329 20.93 -12.95 8.40
N ARG A 330 20.03 -13.86 8.86
CA ARG A 330 18.68 -13.48 9.22
C ARG A 330 18.64 -12.36 10.26
N ARG A 331 19.40 -12.48 11.34
CA ARG A 331 19.46 -11.44 12.39
C ARG A 331 19.97 -10.11 11.86
N SER A 332 20.96 -10.12 10.97
CA SER A 332 21.51 -8.90 10.35
C SER A 332 20.44 -8.21 9.50
N LEU A 333 19.79 -8.93 8.58
CA LEU A 333 18.73 -8.39 7.74
C LEU A 333 17.54 -7.85 8.56
N THR A 334 17.12 -8.60 9.57
CA THR A 334 16.06 -8.17 10.51
C THR A 334 16.43 -6.85 11.19
N ALA A 335 17.65 -6.74 11.73
CA ALA A 335 18.08 -5.55 12.47
C ALA A 335 18.13 -4.31 11.56
N HIS A 336 18.70 -4.47 10.36
CA HIS A 336 18.80 -3.37 9.39
C HIS A 336 17.42 -2.96 8.85
N GLY A 337 16.60 -3.91 8.38
CA GLY A 337 15.27 -3.62 7.85
C GLY A 337 14.36 -2.93 8.88
N LEU A 338 14.36 -3.39 10.13
CA LEU A 338 13.65 -2.73 11.23
C LEU A 338 14.15 -1.30 11.49
N ALA A 339 15.46 -1.09 11.46
CA ALA A 339 16.02 0.24 11.65
C ALA A 339 15.59 1.19 10.53
N THR A 340 15.64 0.74 9.27
CA THR A 340 15.19 1.51 8.10
C THR A 340 13.70 1.87 8.18
N ILE A 341 12.83 0.90 8.50
CA ILE A 341 11.38 1.16 8.66
C ILE A 341 11.14 2.20 9.75
N ARG A 342 11.73 2.01 10.92
CA ARG A 342 11.52 2.92 12.07
C ARG A 342 12.03 4.32 11.81
N ALA A 343 13.10 4.46 11.05
CA ALA A 343 13.69 5.75 10.74
C ALA A 343 12.92 6.55 9.68
N ARG A 344 12.23 5.89 8.72
CA ARG A 344 11.73 6.57 7.52
C ARG A 344 10.35 6.12 7.02
N HIS A 345 9.87 4.92 7.37
CA HIS A 345 8.77 4.28 6.66
C HIS A 345 7.65 3.79 7.57
N THR A 346 7.32 4.56 8.61
CA THR A 346 6.13 4.32 9.44
C THR A 346 4.95 5.16 8.96
N CYS A 347 3.73 4.74 9.24
CA CYS A 347 2.53 5.53 8.99
C CYS A 347 2.57 6.92 9.67
N ARG A 348 3.32 7.05 10.78
CA ARG A 348 3.55 8.36 11.41
C ARG A 348 4.31 9.32 10.51
N HIS A 349 5.37 8.88 9.84
CA HIS A 349 6.09 9.71 8.88
C HIS A 349 5.17 10.20 7.76
N ARG A 350 4.30 9.29 7.25
CA ARG A 350 3.32 9.65 6.19
C ARG A 350 2.26 10.63 6.69
N ALA A 351 1.81 10.49 7.94
CA ALA A 351 0.90 11.46 8.54
C ALA A 351 1.55 12.84 8.65
N ASP A 352 2.78 12.92 9.16
CA ASP A 352 3.52 14.18 9.27
C ASP A 352 3.78 14.83 7.89
N GLU A 353 4.13 14.03 6.86
CA GLU A 353 4.31 14.51 5.49
C GLU A 353 2.99 15.02 4.88
N LEU A 354 1.87 14.33 5.09
CA LEU A 354 0.56 14.79 4.60
C LEU A 354 0.19 16.14 5.20
N LEU A 355 0.43 16.31 6.49
CA LEU A 355 0.19 17.59 7.18
C LEU A 355 1.09 18.70 6.63
N ALA A 356 2.38 18.41 6.38
CA ALA A 356 3.31 19.38 5.79
C ALA A 356 2.90 19.78 4.36
N ILE A 357 2.39 18.85 3.56
CA ILE A 357 1.85 19.14 2.23
C ILE A 357 0.64 20.07 2.34
N HIS A 358 -0.31 19.76 3.23
CA HIS A 358 -1.47 20.64 3.50
C HIS A 358 -1.06 22.04 3.90
N ASP A 359 -0.13 22.18 4.86
CA ASP A 359 0.37 23.46 5.35
C ASP A 359 1.04 24.27 4.24
N SER A 360 1.79 23.63 3.35
CA SER A 360 2.44 24.29 2.21
C SER A 360 1.43 24.86 1.21
N LEU A 361 0.33 24.16 0.99
CA LEU A 361 -0.74 24.58 0.08
C LEU A 361 -1.55 25.75 0.66
N THR A 362 -1.87 25.72 1.95
CA THR A 362 -2.65 26.76 2.62
C THR A 362 -1.83 28.04 2.83
N THR A 363 -0.53 27.94 3.13
CA THR A 363 0.37 29.08 3.29
C THR A 363 0.57 29.80 1.95
N SER A 364 0.70 29.06 0.83
CA SER A 364 0.87 29.64 -0.51
C SER A 364 -0.34 30.45 -0.95
N LEU A 365 -1.55 30.11 -0.50
CA LEU A 365 -2.79 30.83 -0.78
C LEU A 365 -2.91 32.15 0.02
N ASN A 366 -2.22 32.26 1.14
CA ASN A 366 -2.29 33.41 2.06
C ASN A 366 -1.21 34.48 1.79
N VAL A 367 -0.31 34.31 0.83
CA VAL A 367 0.65 35.35 0.44
C VAL A 367 -0.08 36.39 -0.43
N PRO A 368 -0.30 37.65 0.05
CA PRO A 368 -0.94 38.66 -0.76
C PRO A 368 -0.08 38.93 -2.00
N VAL A 369 -0.67 38.84 -3.18
CA VAL A 369 -0.05 39.31 -4.44
C VAL A 369 0.28 40.79 -4.22
N ARG A 370 1.54 41.11 -3.97
CA ARG A 370 2.01 42.50 -4.07
C ARG A 370 1.82 42.90 -5.53
N MET A 371 0.76 43.65 -5.80
CA MET A 371 0.67 44.43 -7.02
C MET A 371 1.85 45.43 -6.98
N GLU A 372 2.92 45.13 -7.70
CA GLU A 372 3.89 46.15 -8.05
C GLU A 372 3.11 47.18 -8.89
N ALA A 373 2.94 48.37 -8.31
CA ALA A 373 2.46 49.52 -9.08
C ALA A 373 3.50 49.79 -10.17
N ALA A 374 3.07 49.68 -11.41
CA ALA A 374 3.89 50.09 -12.54
C ALA A 374 4.23 51.58 -12.41
N PRO A 375 5.44 52.02 -12.84
CA PRO A 375 5.94 53.35 -12.78
C PRO A 375 5.17 54.34 -13.66
#